data_a10096e715561b22a5787bc10b9c15da
#
_entry.id   a10096e715561b22a5787bc10b9c15da
#
_cell.length_a   1.000
_cell.length_b   1.000
_cell.length_c   1.000
_cell.angle_alpha   90.00
_cell.angle_beta   90.00
_cell.angle_gamma   90.00
#
_symmetry.space_group_name_H-M   'P 1'
#
loop_
_entity.id
_entity.type
_entity.pdbx_description
1 polymer ?
#
loop_
_entity_poly.entity_id
_entity_poly.type
_entity_poly.pdbx_seq_one_letter_code
_entity_poly.pdbx_strand_id
1 'polypeptide(L)'
;MKSILITGCNRGLGLGLVKQIVKATNQPQKVIATCRDVDKALDLCEIASQHKNLHILQLDVRNTETFDQFSQDVGHIVGKEGLNVLFNNAGYSPKSTRINFVKADQLAETFAVNTIGPIMLTKALLPLLKQAVTINEKESIGSRRAAVINMSSMLGSIALNNDGGLYPYRCSKAAINMATKSLSVDLKSDGILITCVHPGWVKTDMGGSNAPMDIETSSSSLVKFITNLTEKHNGRFFQWDGKELQW
;
A
#
# COMPACT_ATOMS: atom_id res chain seq x y z
N MET A 1 14.40 -7.59 1.40
CA MET A 1 13.93 -6.63 2.44
C MET A 1 13.85 -7.35 3.77
N LYS A 2 14.14 -6.64 4.88
CA LYS A 2 14.06 -7.20 6.24
C LYS A 2 12.70 -6.96 6.88
N SER A 3 12.04 -5.86 6.55
CA SER A 3 10.75 -5.45 7.12
C SER A 3 9.79 -4.91 6.08
N ILE A 4 8.49 -5.17 6.26
CA ILE A 4 7.41 -4.64 5.44
C ILE A 4 6.19 -4.35 6.32
N LEU A 5 5.57 -3.19 6.11
CA LEU A 5 4.28 -2.82 6.67
C LEU A 5 3.24 -2.73 5.55
N ILE A 6 2.09 -3.38 5.76
CA ILE A 6 0.98 -3.41 4.79
C ILE A 6 -0.29 -2.94 5.48
N THR A 7 -0.99 -1.98 4.92
CA THR A 7 -2.26 -1.50 5.48
C THR A 7 -3.47 -2.23 4.91
N GLY A 8 -4.51 -2.45 5.75
CA GLY A 8 -5.78 -3.04 5.33
C GLY A 8 -5.70 -4.54 5.01
N CYS A 9 -5.20 -5.34 5.96
CA CYS A 9 -4.87 -6.76 5.75
C CYS A 9 -5.93 -7.75 6.26
N ASN A 10 -7.06 -7.30 6.80
CA ASN A 10 -8.08 -8.20 7.37
C ASN A 10 -8.83 -9.03 6.32
N ARG A 11 -8.79 -8.67 5.04
CA ARG A 11 -9.48 -9.35 3.94
C ARG A 11 -8.91 -8.97 2.57
N GLY A 12 -9.44 -9.60 1.53
CA GLY A 12 -9.18 -9.25 0.14
C GLY A 12 -7.69 -9.28 -0.21
N LEU A 13 -7.25 -8.28 -0.97
CA LEU A 13 -5.91 -8.25 -1.51
C LEU A 13 -4.83 -8.08 -0.42
N GLY A 14 -5.11 -7.29 0.62
CA GLY A 14 -4.17 -7.12 1.74
C GLY A 14 -3.90 -8.43 2.47
N LEU A 15 -4.94 -9.23 2.73
CA LEU A 15 -4.79 -10.58 3.31
C LEU A 15 -4.04 -11.52 2.34
N GLY A 16 -4.35 -11.44 1.04
CA GLY A 16 -3.64 -12.19 0.00
C GLY A 16 -2.14 -11.89 -0.02
N LEU A 17 -1.77 -10.61 0.07
CA LEU A 17 -0.37 -10.17 0.15
C LEU A 17 0.33 -10.75 1.39
N VAL A 18 -0.29 -10.69 2.56
CA VAL A 18 0.27 -11.29 3.79
C VAL A 18 0.49 -12.78 3.59
N LYS A 19 -0.51 -13.53 3.07
CA LYS A 19 -0.41 -14.97 2.79
C LYS A 19 0.78 -15.30 1.87
N GLN A 20 0.99 -14.54 0.82
CA GLN A 20 2.09 -14.75 -0.12
C GLN A 20 3.46 -14.42 0.50
N ILE A 21 3.54 -13.32 1.27
CA ILE A 21 4.80 -12.86 1.86
C ILE A 21 5.31 -13.82 2.95
N VAL A 22 4.42 -14.31 3.82
CA VAL A 22 4.83 -15.20 4.91
C VAL A 22 5.15 -16.63 4.43
N LYS A 23 4.71 -17.00 3.23
CA LYS A 23 5.03 -18.29 2.57
C LYS A 23 6.28 -18.22 1.68
N ALA A 24 6.78 -17.03 1.38
CA ALA A 24 7.92 -16.87 0.48
C ALA A 24 9.19 -17.49 1.07
N THR A 25 10.04 -18.10 0.24
CA THR A 25 11.32 -18.68 0.65
C THR A 25 12.23 -17.63 1.31
N ASN A 26 12.24 -16.40 0.79
CA ASN A 26 13.01 -15.27 1.31
C ASN A 26 12.08 -14.27 1.99
N GLN A 27 11.31 -14.74 2.97
CA GLN A 27 10.37 -13.87 3.70
C GLN A 27 11.08 -12.80 4.52
N PRO A 28 10.45 -11.63 4.72
CA PRO A 28 10.96 -10.60 5.62
C PRO A 28 11.05 -11.10 7.06
N GLN A 29 12.02 -10.58 7.80
CA GLN A 29 12.18 -10.88 9.24
C GLN A 29 11.03 -10.30 10.06
N LYS A 30 10.43 -9.20 9.59
CA LYS A 30 9.30 -8.51 10.21
C LYS A 30 8.24 -8.18 9.15
N VAL A 31 7.06 -8.74 9.31
CA VAL A 31 5.86 -8.43 8.52
C VAL A 31 4.87 -7.76 9.46
N ILE A 32 4.49 -6.53 9.19
CA ILE A 32 3.52 -5.78 9.97
C ILE A 32 2.26 -5.63 9.12
N ALA A 33 1.19 -6.28 9.55
CA ALA A 33 -0.11 -6.23 8.90
C ALA A 33 -1.06 -5.38 9.73
N THR A 34 -1.78 -4.44 9.10
CA THR A 34 -2.72 -3.62 9.87
C THR A 34 -4.17 -3.86 9.47
N CYS A 35 -5.06 -3.68 10.43
CA CYS A 35 -6.50 -3.70 10.24
C CYS A 35 -7.18 -2.74 11.23
N ARG A 36 -8.43 -2.35 10.95
CA ARG A 36 -9.17 -1.43 11.82
C ARG A 36 -9.67 -2.08 13.12
N ASP A 37 -9.92 -3.38 13.08
CA ASP A 37 -10.48 -4.15 14.18
C ASP A 37 -9.82 -5.53 14.14
N VAL A 38 -8.94 -5.77 15.12
CA VAL A 38 -8.16 -7.01 15.20
C VAL A 38 -9.05 -8.20 15.55
N ASP A 39 -10.04 -7.99 16.43
CA ASP A 39 -10.93 -9.06 16.90
C ASP A 39 -11.81 -9.62 15.78
N LYS A 40 -12.06 -8.81 14.73
CA LYS A 40 -12.80 -9.21 13.53
C LYS A 40 -11.92 -9.73 12.39
N ALA A 41 -10.59 -9.70 12.55
CA ALA A 41 -9.64 -10.13 11.52
C ALA A 41 -9.22 -11.59 11.71
N LEU A 42 -10.19 -12.51 11.86
CA LEU A 42 -9.95 -13.90 12.24
C LEU A 42 -8.94 -14.61 11.34
N ASP A 43 -9.08 -14.52 10.01
CA ASP A 43 -8.14 -15.15 9.07
C ASP A 43 -6.72 -14.59 9.22
N LEU A 44 -6.58 -13.29 9.49
CA LEU A 44 -5.28 -12.67 9.72
C LEU A 44 -4.65 -13.13 11.03
N CYS A 45 -5.45 -13.24 12.09
CA CYS A 45 -5.02 -13.76 13.40
C CYS A 45 -4.59 -15.23 13.30
N GLU A 46 -5.31 -16.06 12.54
CA GLU A 46 -4.93 -17.45 12.29
C GLU A 46 -3.56 -17.55 11.61
N ILE A 47 -3.31 -16.74 10.58
CA ILE A 47 -2.01 -16.69 9.92
C ILE A 47 -0.92 -16.25 10.90
N ALA A 48 -1.18 -15.24 11.71
CA ALA A 48 -0.21 -14.72 12.67
C ALA A 48 0.16 -15.77 13.76
N SER A 49 -0.78 -16.60 14.16
CA SER A 49 -0.50 -17.69 15.11
C SER A 49 0.51 -18.73 14.58
N GLN A 50 0.62 -18.86 13.25
CA GLN A 50 1.51 -19.81 12.57
C GLN A 50 2.85 -19.17 12.14
N HIS A 51 2.97 -17.85 12.14
CA HIS A 51 4.13 -17.11 11.63
C HIS A 51 4.65 -16.07 12.64
N LYS A 52 5.69 -16.44 13.40
CA LYS A 52 6.29 -15.59 14.46
C LYS A 52 6.80 -14.22 13.99
N ASN A 53 7.08 -14.07 12.70
CA ASN A 53 7.52 -12.82 12.08
C ASN A 53 6.37 -11.91 11.65
N LEU A 54 5.11 -12.35 11.76
CA LEU A 54 3.92 -11.56 11.44
C LEU A 54 3.39 -10.88 12.70
N HIS A 55 3.33 -9.57 12.68
CA HIS A 55 2.79 -8.71 13.74
C HIS A 55 1.53 -8.03 13.23
N ILE A 56 0.45 -8.06 14.03
CA ILE A 56 -0.79 -7.37 13.70
C ILE A 56 -0.87 -6.10 14.56
N LEU A 57 -1.10 -4.96 13.91
CA LEU A 57 -1.36 -3.69 14.58
C LEU A 57 -2.71 -3.13 14.16
N GLN A 58 -3.41 -2.53 15.11
CA GLN A 58 -4.64 -1.80 14.80
C GLN A 58 -4.31 -0.46 14.15
N LEU A 59 -4.97 -0.16 13.02
CA LEU A 59 -4.84 1.12 12.32
C LEU A 59 -6.11 1.45 11.53
N ASP A 60 -6.71 2.60 11.82
CA ASP A 60 -7.63 3.27 10.91
C ASP A 60 -6.88 4.39 10.18
N VAL A 61 -6.67 4.23 8.87
CA VAL A 61 -5.92 5.20 8.06
C VAL A 61 -6.60 6.58 7.95
N ARG A 62 -7.82 6.72 8.43
CA ARG A 62 -8.54 8.01 8.51
C ARG A 62 -8.17 8.79 9.77
N ASN A 63 -7.74 8.13 10.83
CA ASN A 63 -7.42 8.75 12.11
C ASN A 63 -5.94 9.12 12.18
N THR A 64 -5.58 10.21 11.53
CA THR A 64 -4.19 10.67 11.41
C THR A 64 -3.58 11.10 12.75
N GLU A 65 -4.40 11.41 13.76
CA GLU A 65 -3.95 11.80 15.10
C GLU A 65 -3.27 10.64 15.85
N THR A 66 -3.56 9.39 15.47
CA THR A 66 -2.95 8.20 16.08
C THR A 66 -1.60 7.81 15.46
N PHE A 67 -1.18 8.46 14.38
CA PHE A 67 -0.04 7.99 13.59
C PHE A 67 1.30 8.16 14.29
N ASP A 68 1.45 9.13 15.18
CA ASP A 68 2.68 9.29 15.94
C ASP A 68 2.88 8.12 16.92
N GLN A 69 1.83 7.71 17.65
CA GLN A 69 1.87 6.53 18.51
C GLN A 69 2.07 5.26 17.67
N PHE A 70 1.35 5.14 16.57
CA PHE A 70 1.50 4.01 15.65
C PHE A 70 2.94 3.88 15.11
N SER A 71 3.58 5.00 14.79
CA SER A 71 4.99 5.02 14.35
C SER A 71 5.94 4.50 15.45
N GLN A 72 5.68 4.82 16.71
CA GLN A 72 6.45 4.28 17.83
C GLN A 72 6.27 2.77 17.96
N ASP A 73 5.03 2.28 17.84
CA ASP A 73 4.72 0.84 17.90
C ASP A 73 5.41 0.07 16.77
N VAL A 74 5.39 0.61 15.55
CA VAL A 74 6.16 0.07 14.42
C VAL A 74 7.65 0.09 14.72
N GLY A 75 8.16 1.19 15.30
CA GLY A 75 9.56 1.36 15.70
C GLY A 75 10.02 0.28 16.67
N HIS A 76 9.20 -0.09 17.65
CA HIS A 76 9.49 -1.19 18.59
C HIS A 76 9.64 -2.54 17.87
N ILE A 77 8.83 -2.80 16.85
CA ILE A 77 8.87 -4.06 16.09
C ILE A 77 10.10 -4.12 15.19
N VAL A 78 10.37 -3.06 14.41
CA VAL A 78 11.48 -3.06 13.45
C VAL A 78 12.84 -2.80 14.10
N GLY A 79 12.84 -2.21 15.30
CA GLY A 79 14.04 -1.93 16.08
C GLY A 79 15.06 -1.09 15.31
N LYS A 80 16.34 -1.44 15.46
CA LYS A 80 17.46 -0.70 14.83
C LYS A 80 17.52 -0.85 13.30
N GLU A 81 16.82 -1.81 12.71
CA GLU A 81 16.86 -2.05 11.27
C GLU A 81 16.02 -1.06 10.46
N GLY A 82 15.06 -0.39 11.10
CA GLY A 82 14.12 0.51 10.45
C GLY A 82 13.10 -0.23 9.58
N LEU A 83 12.29 0.54 8.84
CA LEU A 83 11.24 0.01 7.96
C LEU A 83 11.70 0.05 6.50
N ASN A 84 11.89 -1.13 5.86
CA ASN A 84 12.28 -1.16 4.46
C ASN A 84 11.12 -0.85 3.51
N VAL A 85 9.91 -1.39 3.76
CA VAL A 85 8.79 -1.22 2.83
C VAL A 85 7.54 -0.79 3.58
N LEU A 86 6.96 0.34 3.15
CA LEU A 86 5.60 0.73 3.46
C LEU A 86 4.73 0.44 2.25
N PHE A 87 3.72 -0.43 2.40
CA PHE A 87 2.75 -0.69 1.37
C PHE A 87 1.36 -0.17 1.77
N ASN A 88 1.01 1.01 1.30
CA ASN A 88 -0.30 1.64 1.48
C ASN A 88 -1.34 0.93 0.61
N ASN A 89 -1.90 -0.17 1.12
CA ASN A 89 -2.88 -1.00 0.42
C ASN A 89 -4.33 -0.68 0.82
N ALA A 90 -4.58 -0.20 2.03
CA ALA A 90 -5.93 0.14 2.47
C ALA A 90 -6.64 1.05 1.46
N GLY A 91 -7.88 0.74 1.14
CA GLY A 91 -8.64 1.50 0.16
C GLY A 91 -10.14 1.38 0.37
N TYR A 92 -10.85 2.37 -0.15
CA TYR A 92 -12.30 2.45 -0.12
C TYR A 92 -12.84 2.94 -1.47
N SER A 93 -13.95 2.35 -1.90
CA SER A 93 -14.70 2.78 -3.09
C SER A 93 -16.19 2.70 -2.80
N PRO A 94 -16.93 3.81 -2.82
CA PRO A 94 -18.38 3.77 -2.71
C PRO A 94 -18.98 3.12 -3.98
N LYS A 95 -20.08 2.42 -3.81
CA LYS A 95 -20.84 1.87 -4.94
C LYS A 95 -21.53 3.01 -5.66
N SER A 96 -21.43 3.05 -6.98
CA SER A 96 -22.13 3.94 -7.90
C SER A 96 -21.67 5.37 -7.92
N THR A 97 -21.56 5.89 -9.20
CA THR A 97 -21.13 7.25 -9.18
C THR A 97 -21.12 7.91 -10.53
N ARG A 98 -22.28 8.02 -11.10
CA ARG A 98 -22.54 9.02 -12.11
C ARG A 98 -22.74 10.35 -11.42
N ILE A 99 -22.42 11.45 -12.10
CA ILE A 99 -22.36 12.80 -11.51
C ILE A 99 -23.62 13.16 -10.70
N ASN A 100 -24.81 12.76 -11.16
CA ASN A 100 -26.07 13.06 -10.49
C ASN A 100 -26.26 12.35 -9.12
N PHE A 101 -25.41 11.38 -8.79
CA PHE A 101 -25.51 10.60 -7.55
C PHE A 101 -24.31 10.78 -6.64
N VAL A 102 -23.34 11.63 -7.02
CA VAL A 102 -22.15 11.89 -6.22
C VAL A 102 -22.53 12.74 -5.00
N LYS A 103 -22.08 12.31 -3.82
CA LYS A 103 -22.26 13.03 -2.56
C LYS A 103 -20.92 13.53 -2.03
N ALA A 104 -20.92 14.68 -1.39
CA ALA A 104 -19.72 15.30 -0.84
C ALA A 104 -19.06 14.43 0.26
N ASP A 105 -19.87 13.78 1.10
CA ASP A 105 -19.40 12.85 2.13
C ASP A 105 -18.67 11.64 1.56
N GLN A 106 -19.15 11.08 0.43
CA GLN A 106 -18.46 10.00 -0.28
C GLN A 106 -17.11 10.44 -0.83
N LEU A 107 -17.00 11.66 -1.36
CA LEU A 107 -15.73 12.26 -1.78
C LEU A 107 -14.80 12.39 -0.58
N ALA A 108 -15.25 13.02 0.50
CA ALA A 108 -14.46 13.26 1.69
C ALA A 108 -13.92 11.95 2.29
N GLU A 109 -14.79 10.93 2.49
CA GLU A 109 -14.39 9.64 3.02
C GLU A 109 -13.40 8.91 2.10
N THR A 110 -13.65 8.93 0.78
CA THR A 110 -12.77 8.27 -0.17
C THR A 110 -11.38 8.92 -0.21
N PHE A 111 -11.32 10.25 -0.15
CA PHE A 111 -10.04 10.97 -0.06
C PHE A 111 -9.33 10.73 1.27
N ALA A 112 -10.06 10.69 2.37
CA ALA A 112 -9.49 10.40 3.68
C ALA A 112 -8.76 9.04 3.69
N VAL A 113 -9.38 7.99 3.11
CA VAL A 113 -8.81 6.63 3.08
C VAL A 113 -7.72 6.49 2.01
N ASN A 114 -8.01 6.92 0.77
CA ASN A 114 -7.18 6.57 -0.39
C ASN A 114 -6.03 7.55 -0.65
N THR A 115 -6.08 8.75 -0.06
CA THR A 115 -5.13 9.82 -0.36
C THR A 115 -4.49 10.39 0.90
N ILE A 116 -5.30 10.97 1.80
CA ILE A 116 -4.80 11.65 3.00
C ILE A 116 -4.10 10.65 3.93
N GLY A 117 -4.74 9.52 4.23
CA GLY A 117 -4.18 8.48 5.07
C GLY A 117 -2.80 8.02 4.60
N PRO A 118 -2.63 7.55 3.35
CA PRO A 118 -1.31 7.17 2.80
C PRO A 118 -0.24 8.27 2.88
N ILE A 119 -0.57 9.52 2.58
CA ILE A 119 0.37 10.65 2.67
C ILE A 119 0.81 10.85 4.12
N MET A 120 -0.15 10.95 5.03
CA MET A 120 0.15 11.23 6.45
C MET A 120 0.83 10.06 7.13
N LEU A 121 0.48 8.81 6.77
CA LEU A 121 1.16 7.63 7.29
C LEU A 121 2.62 7.56 6.78
N THR A 122 2.84 7.88 5.51
CA THR A 122 4.21 7.99 4.96
C THR A 122 5.02 9.04 5.73
N LYS A 123 4.44 10.21 6.01
CA LYS A 123 5.07 11.25 6.82
C LYS A 123 5.42 10.76 8.22
N ALA A 124 4.50 10.10 8.91
CA ALA A 124 4.71 9.60 10.27
C ALA A 124 5.81 8.51 10.34
N LEU A 125 5.89 7.65 9.33
CA LEU A 125 6.87 6.56 9.25
C LEU A 125 8.19 6.97 8.59
N LEU A 126 8.32 8.22 8.13
CA LEU A 126 9.52 8.71 7.44
C LEU A 126 10.82 8.54 8.27
N PRO A 127 10.84 8.77 9.59
CA PRO A 127 12.05 8.50 10.39
C PRO A 127 12.50 7.03 10.30
N LEU A 128 11.57 6.07 10.33
CA LEU A 128 11.89 4.64 10.24
C LEU A 128 12.34 4.21 8.83
N LEU A 129 11.79 4.84 7.79
CA LEU A 129 12.24 4.65 6.41
C LEU A 129 13.66 5.17 6.22
N LYS A 130 13.98 6.38 6.72
CA LYS A 130 15.34 6.97 6.68
C LYS A 130 16.33 6.12 7.47
N GLN A 131 15.92 5.58 8.62
CA GLN A 131 16.74 4.65 9.39
C GLN A 131 17.09 3.40 8.57
N ALA A 132 16.12 2.82 7.85
CA ALA A 132 16.38 1.67 6.98
C ALA A 132 17.36 2.03 5.84
N VAL A 133 17.26 3.22 5.26
CA VAL A 133 18.24 3.70 4.26
C VAL A 133 19.66 3.73 4.83
N THR A 134 19.83 4.29 6.01
CA THR A 134 21.15 4.39 6.67
C THR A 134 21.75 3.00 6.93
N ILE A 135 20.96 2.07 7.45
CA ILE A 135 21.43 0.70 7.76
C ILE A 135 21.72 -0.12 6.49
N ASN A 136 21.02 0.16 5.41
CA ASN A 136 21.14 -0.57 4.15
C ASN A 136 21.75 0.32 3.03
N GLU A 137 22.65 1.24 3.35
CA GLU A 137 23.23 2.20 2.39
C GLU A 137 23.93 1.53 1.20
N LYS A 138 24.50 0.32 1.41
CA LYS A 138 25.17 -0.48 0.38
C LYS A 138 24.20 -1.20 -0.57
N GLU A 139 22.93 -1.31 -0.20
CA GLU A 139 21.90 -1.89 -1.06
C GLU A 139 21.50 -0.89 -2.15
N SER A 140 21.17 -1.41 -3.31
CA SER A 140 20.59 -0.59 -4.40
C SER A 140 19.25 0.02 -3.98
N ILE A 141 18.89 1.17 -4.55
CA ILE A 141 17.57 1.79 -4.34
C ILE A 141 16.47 0.80 -4.72
N GLY A 142 15.57 0.54 -3.78
CA GLY A 142 14.51 -0.46 -3.91
C GLY A 142 14.04 -1.01 -2.57
N SER A 143 13.31 -2.12 -2.61
CA SER A 143 12.68 -2.73 -1.42
C SER A 143 13.68 -3.24 -0.36
N ARG A 144 14.93 -3.47 -0.72
CA ARG A 144 15.97 -3.88 0.25
C ARG A 144 16.53 -2.70 1.03
N ARG A 145 16.51 -1.51 0.44
CA ARG A 145 16.94 -0.27 1.08
C ARG A 145 15.79 0.40 1.79
N ALA A 146 14.97 1.17 1.07
CA ALA A 146 13.69 1.68 1.55
C ALA A 146 12.77 2.00 0.37
N ALA A 147 11.48 1.66 0.50
CA ALA A 147 10.48 1.96 -0.52
C ALA A 147 9.09 2.23 0.08
N VAL A 148 8.35 3.14 -0.54
CA VAL A 148 6.91 3.34 -0.31
C VAL A 148 6.15 2.98 -1.59
N ILE A 149 5.16 2.12 -1.45
CA ILE A 149 4.32 1.68 -2.56
C ILE A 149 2.88 2.08 -2.24
N ASN A 150 2.29 2.87 -3.09
CA ASN A 150 0.89 3.26 -2.95
C ASN A 150 0.00 2.40 -3.85
N MET A 151 -1.00 1.75 -3.27
CA MET A 151 -2.01 1.05 -4.05
C MET A 151 -2.88 2.05 -4.79
N SER A 152 -2.66 2.13 -6.09
CA SER A 152 -3.47 2.96 -6.99
C SER A 152 -4.47 2.09 -7.78
N SER A 153 -4.93 2.60 -8.87
CA SER A 153 -5.82 1.92 -9.81
C SER A 153 -5.64 2.51 -11.20
N MET A 154 -5.80 1.71 -12.24
CA MET A 154 -5.93 2.19 -13.62
C MET A 154 -7.05 3.25 -13.74
N LEU A 155 -8.07 3.17 -12.88
CA LEU A 155 -9.13 4.17 -12.79
C LEU A 155 -8.65 5.55 -12.27
N GLY A 156 -7.43 5.64 -11.72
CA GLY A 156 -6.77 6.90 -11.35
C GLY A 156 -5.96 7.53 -12.47
N SER A 157 -5.80 6.85 -13.60
CA SER A 157 -5.17 7.42 -14.79
C SER A 157 -6.10 8.42 -15.45
N ILE A 158 -5.61 9.63 -15.69
CA ILE A 158 -6.33 10.67 -16.44
C ILE A 158 -6.31 10.32 -17.93
N ALA A 159 -5.15 9.88 -18.43
CA ALA A 159 -4.97 9.52 -19.82
C ALA A 159 -5.84 8.33 -20.28
N LEU A 160 -6.09 7.37 -19.38
CA LEU A 160 -6.88 6.17 -19.68
C LEU A 160 -8.36 6.29 -19.34
N ASN A 161 -8.83 7.48 -18.92
CA ASN A 161 -10.22 7.68 -18.52
C ASN A 161 -11.14 8.00 -19.71
N ASN A 162 -11.61 6.96 -20.38
CA ASN A 162 -12.57 7.07 -21.49
C ASN A 162 -14.05 6.86 -21.05
N ASP A 163 -14.28 6.34 -19.83
CA ASP A 163 -15.63 5.91 -19.38
C ASP A 163 -16.31 6.92 -18.45
N GLY A 164 -15.54 7.82 -17.82
CA GLY A 164 -16.04 8.73 -16.79
C GLY A 164 -16.57 8.01 -15.55
N GLY A 165 -17.44 8.66 -14.78
CA GLY A 165 -18.08 8.12 -13.58
C GLY A 165 -17.08 7.85 -12.44
N LEU A 166 -17.51 7.11 -11.41
CA LEU A 166 -16.70 6.73 -10.25
C LEU A 166 -15.91 7.89 -9.62
N TYR A 167 -16.48 9.10 -9.62
CA TYR A 167 -15.80 10.35 -9.24
C TYR A 167 -15.02 10.26 -7.92
N PRO A 168 -15.61 9.78 -6.80
CA PRO A 168 -14.86 9.71 -5.55
C PRO A 168 -13.61 8.82 -5.68
N TYR A 169 -13.76 7.67 -6.33
CA TYR A 169 -12.67 6.72 -6.46
C TYR A 169 -11.61 7.20 -7.45
N ARG A 170 -12.01 7.55 -8.68
CA ARG A 170 -11.07 8.04 -9.72
C ARG A 170 -10.28 9.25 -9.23
N CYS A 171 -10.97 10.26 -8.69
CA CYS A 171 -10.31 11.46 -8.18
C CYS A 171 -9.33 11.14 -7.05
N SER A 172 -9.69 10.27 -6.10
CA SER A 172 -8.78 9.88 -5.01
C SER A 172 -7.57 9.10 -5.52
N LYS A 173 -7.74 8.25 -6.56
CA LYS A 173 -6.62 7.49 -7.13
C LYS A 173 -5.72 8.36 -8.03
N ALA A 174 -6.27 9.36 -8.73
CA ALA A 174 -5.47 10.37 -9.40
C ALA A 174 -4.68 11.24 -8.39
N ALA A 175 -5.31 11.58 -7.26
CA ALA A 175 -4.65 12.33 -6.19
C ALA A 175 -3.48 11.55 -5.57
N ILE A 176 -3.62 10.25 -5.28
CA ILE A 176 -2.49 9.45 -4.77
C ILE A 176 -1.41 9.22 -5.83
N ASN A 177 -1.75 9.20 -7.13
CA ASN A 177 -0.79 9.20 -8.21
C ASN A 177 0.07 10.48 -8.16
N MET A 178 -0.56 11.65 -8.05
CA MET A 178 0.15 12.92 -7.90
C MET A 178 1.00 12.95 -6.62
N ALA A 179 0.46 12.50 -5.49
CA ALA A 179 1.21 12.42 -4.24
C ALA A 179 2.44 11.50 -4.36
N THR A 180 2.29 10.35 -5.05
CA THR A 180 3.40 9.45 -5.35
C THR A 180 4.49 10.15 -6.14
N LYS A 181 4.13 10.93 -7.15
CA LYS A 181 5.08 11.70 -7.95
C LYS A 181 5.80 12.76 -7.11
N SER A 182 5.07 13.55 -6.31
CA SER A 182 5.65 14.57 -5.44
C SER A 182 6.61 13.96 -4.41
N LEU A 183 6.16 12.92 -3.67
CA LEU A 183 6.99 12.23 -2.70
C LEU A 183 8.27 11.64 -3.34
N SER A 184 8.18 11.15 -4.59
CA SER A 184 9.35 10.59 -5.29
C SER A 184 10.43 11.63 -5.63
N VAL A 185 10.03 12.89 -5.76
CA VAL A 185 10.95 14.01 -5.96
C VAL A 185 11.52 14.46 -4.63
N ASP A 186 10.65 14.68 -3.63
CA ASP A 186 11.04 15.19 -2.31
C ASP A 186 12.00 14.25 -1.57
N LEU A 187 11.77 12.92 -1.67
CA LEU A 187 12.54 11.91 -0.94
C LEU A 187 13.65 11.24 -1.76
N LYS A 188 13.93 11.77 -2.96
CA LYS A 188 14.97 11.22 -3.83
C LYS A 188 16.36 11.28 -3.18
N SER A 189 16.71 12.42 -2.60
CA SER A 189 17.99 12.62 -1.88
C SER A 189 18.09 11.78 -0.62
N ASP A 190 16.97 11.42 -0.02
CA ASP A 190 16.91 10.50 1.12
C ASP A 190 17.12 9.02 0.72
N GLY A 191 17.21 8.70 -0.57
CA GLY A 191 17.43 7.36 -1.07
C GLY A 191 16.23 6.42 -0.90
N ILE A 192 15.01 6.96 -0.75
CA ILE A 192 13.75 6.23 -0.61
C ILE A 192 13.05 6.16 -1.96
N LEU A 193 12.71 4.95 -2.41
CA LEU A 193 11.95 4.73 -3.63
C LEU A 193 10.46 4.93 -3.36
N ILE A 194 9.79 5.71 -4.21
CA ILE A 194 8.33 5.91 -4.14
C ILE A 194 7.71 5.51 -5.46
N THR A 195 6.71 4.63 -5.44
CA THR A 195 5.99 4.19 -6.64
C THR A 195 4.52 3.91 -6.32
N CYS A 196 3.69 3.79 -7.34
CA CYS A 196 2.34 3.28 -7.18
C CYS A 196 2.04 2.14 -8.14
N VAL A 197 1.08 1.30 -7.76
CA VAL A 197 0.75 0.09 -8.49
C VAL A 197 -0.77 -0.11 -8.59
N HIS A 198 -1.23 -0.51 -9.78
CA HIS A 198 -2.58 -1.04 -10.03
C HIS A 198 -2.57 -2.55 -9.85
N PRO A 199 -3.41 -3.13 -8.98
CA PRO A 199 -3.40 -4.57 -8.68
C PRO A 199 -4.08 -5.45 -9.73
N GLY A 200 -4.64 -4.86 -10.78
CA GLY A 200 -5.60 -5.50 -11.67
C GLY A 200 -7.05 -5.33 -11.18
N TRP A 201 -8.00 -5.84 -11.94
CA TRP A 201 -9.39 -5.94 -11.50
C TRP A 201 -9.59 -7.30 -10.84
N VAL A 202 -9.61 -7.30 -9.50
CA VAL A 202 -9.48 -8.49 -8.66
C VAL A 202 -10.81 -8.84 -7.98
N LYS A 203 -11.15 -10.13 -7.91
CA LYS A 203 -12.34 -10.69 -7.21
C LYS A 203 -12.23 -10.46 -5.71
N THR A 204 -12.71 -9.32 -5.26
CA THR A 204 -12.80 -8.89 -3.86
C THR A 204 -14.16 -8.25 -3.64
N ASP A 205 -14.51 -7.93 -2.40
CA ASP A 205 -15.76 -7.18 -2.09
C ASP A 205 -15.85 -5.84 -2.85
N MET A 206 -14.70 -5.22 -3.11
CA MET A 206 -14.59 -3.98 -3.88
C MET A 206 -14.68 -4.22 -5.39
N GLY A 207 -13.98 -5.23 -5.90
CA GLY A 207 -13.92 -5.51 -7.34
C GLY A 207 -15.12 -6.27 -7.88
N GLY A 208 -15.88 -6.96 -7.01
CA GLY A 208 -17.05 -7.74 -7.37
C GLY A 208 -16.71 -9.11 -7.99
N SER A 209 -17.75 -9.94 -8.16
CA SER A 209 -17.63 -11.31 -8.67
C SER A 209 -17.25 -11.39 -10.15
N ASN A 210 -17.55 -10.33 -10.92
CA ASN A 210 -17.26 -10.27 -12.36
C ASN A 210 -15.80 -9.91 -12.69
N ALA A 211 -14.98 -9.61 -11.67
CA ALA A 211 -13.57 -9.33 -11.89
C ALA A 211 -12.87 -10.55 -12.52
N PRO A 212 -11.98 -10.37 -13.51
CA PRO A 212 -11.33 -11.48 -14.20
C PRO A 212 -10.20 -12.13 -13.41
N MET A 213 -9.62 -11.43 -12.44
CA MET A 213 -8.42 -11.87 -11.70
C MET A 213 -8.77 -12.32 -10.30
N ASP A 214 -8.20 -13.43 -9.84
CA ASP A 214 -8.28 -13.85 -8.45
C ASP A 214 -7.26 -13.14 -7.56
N ILE A 215 -7.46 -13.26 -6.24
CA ILE A 215 -6.58 -12.62 -5.23
C ILE A 215 -5.18 -13.23 -5.28
N GLU A 216 -5.06 -14.53 -5.50
CA GLU A 216 -3.78 -15.23 -5.49
C GLU A 216 -2.87 -14.76 -6.63
N THR A 217 -3.39 -14.71 -7.85
CA THR A 217 -2.67 -14.23 -9.04
C THR A 217 -2.20 -12.79 -8.85
N SER A 218 -3.09 -11.90 -8.39
CA SER A 218 -2.74 -10.51 -8.15
C SER A 218 -1.69 -10.35 -7.05
N SER A 219 -1.91 -10.99 -5.88
CA SER A 219 -1.01 -10.85 -4.73
C SER A 219 0.37 -11.44 -4.98
N SER A 220 0.46 -12.61 -5.64
CA SER A 220 1.75 -13.21 -6.00
C SER A 220 2.56 -12.33 -6.96
N SER A 221 1.88 -11.72 -7.93
CA SER A 221 2.51 -10.82 -8.89
C SER A 221 2.96 -9.51 -8.23
N LEU A 222 2.15 -8.95 -7.32
CA LEU A 222 2.53 -7.78 -6.54
C LEU A 222 3.73 -8.06 -5.62
N VAL A 223 3.81 -9.23 -5.01
CA VAL A 223 5.00 -9.62 -4.21
C VAL A 223 6.24 -9.69 -5.09
N LYS A 224 6.14 -10.25 -6.30
CA LYS A 224 7.23 -10.22 -7.29
C LYS A 224 7.61 -8.80 -7.67
N PHE A 225 6.64 -7.91 -7.91
CA PHE A 225 6.87 -6.51 -8.20
C PHE A 225 7.63 -5.82 -7.06
N ILE A 226 7.15 -5.98 -5.81
CA ILE A 226 7.79 -5.40 -4.61
C ILE A 226 9.24 -5.86 -4.48
N THR A 227 9.51 -7.16 -4.64
CA THR A 227 10.85 -7.72 -4.46
C THR A 227 11.84 -7.30 -5.56
N ASN A 228 11.35 -6.94 -6.74
CA ASN A 228 12.15 -6.54 -7.90
C ASN A 228 12.20 -5.02 -8.13
N LEU A 229 11.78 -4.21 -7.15
CA LEU A 229 11.87 -2.75 -7.25
C LEU A 229 13.30 -2.28 -7.41
N THR A 230 13.50 -1.38 -8.37
CA THR A 230 14.76 -0.71 -8.66
C THR A 230 14.52 0.78 -8.86
N GLU A 231 15.56 1.59 -8.93
CA GLU A 231 15.47 3.03 -9.16
C GLU A 231 14.59 3.41 -10.37
N LYS A 232 14.51 2.54 -11.39
CA LYS A 232 13.66 2.75 -12.57
C LYS A 232 12.18 2.91 -12.24
N HIS A 233 11.75 2.39 -11.08
CA HIS A 233 10.34 2.45 -10.66
C HIS A 233 10.02 3.75 -9.89
N ASN A 234 11.04 4.54 -9.52
CA ASN A 234 10.83 5.75 -8.73
C ASN A 234 10.00 6.80 -9.48
N GLY A 235 8.91 7.26 -8.85
CA GLY A 235 8.02 8.30 -9.40
C GLY A 235 7.24 7.86 -10.64
N ARG A 236 6.96 6.58 -10.77
CA ARG A 236 6.22 5.99 -11.90
C ARG A 236 5.04 5.15 -11.43
N PHE A 237 4.13 4.87 -12.36
CA PHE A 237 2.91 4.09 -12.16
C PHE A 237 2.97 2.78 -12.93
N PHE A 238 2.72 1.68 -12.24
CA PHE A 238 2.78 0.33 -12.83
C PHE A 238 1.50 -0.44 -12.60
N GLN A 239 1.28 -1.46 -13.40
CA GLN A 239 0.31 -2.49 -13.08
C GLN A 239 1.01 -3.71 -12.44
N TRP A 240 0.22 -4.63 -11.95
CA TRP A 240 0.61 -5.82 -11.18
C TRP A 240 1.69 -6.69 -11.84
N ASP A 241 1.78 -6.70 -13.17
CA ASP A 241 2.76 -7.46 -13.96
C ASP A 241 4.06 -6.67 -14.26
N GLY A 242 4.16 -5.44 -13.75
CA GLY A 242 5.31 -4.56 -13.93
C GLY A 242 5.27 -3.71 -15.19
N LYS A 243 4.18 -3.74 -15.98
CA LYS A 243 4.01 -2.84 -17.12
C LYS A 243 3.72 -1.42 -16.62
N GLU A 244 4.44 -0.44 -17.17
CA GLU A 244 4.22 0.98 -16.84
C GLU A 244 2.88 1.46 -17.42
N LEU A 245 2.15 2.23 -16.63
CA LEU A 245 0.90 2.87 -17.00
C LEU A 245 1.08 4.39 -17.13
N GLN A 246 0.25 4.99 -17.96
CA GLN A 246 0.14 6.45 -18.03
C GLN A 246 -0.65 7.00 -16.83
N TRP A 247 -0.27 8.21 -16.41
CA TRP A 247 -0.94 8.96 -15.34
C TRP A 247 -2.36 9.40 -15.67
#